data_acda251e30eb18daaa1edd5ad9f6132b
#
_entry.id   acda251e30eb18daaa1edd5ad9f6132b
#
_cell.length_a   1.000
_cell.length_b   1.000
_cell.length_c   1.000
_cell.angle_alpha   90.00
_cell.angle_beta   90.00
_cell.angle_gamma   90.00
#
_symmetry.space_group_name_H-M   'P 1'
#
loop_
_entity.id
_entity.type
_entity.pdbx_description
1 polymer ?
#
loop_
_entity_poly.entity_id
_entity_poly.type
_entity_poly.pdbx_seq_one_letter_code
_entity_poly.pdbx_strand_id
1 'polypeptide(L)'
;GGDPMLDMEKSLEAIRQLKSAFGPEHHIHLYTSIPFNPVNCARFADAGLDEIRFHLLDGSLQRYREVIDECHQMGINVGVELPCEPDKADSLFDLLEEMDGSNVQFLNLNELEITVGNQGNMDIRGFNLSGSMTAAAEGSYELAIKLKQHAKDMSFHVKFCSANFKDAGQLRARFRRRAE
;
A
#
# COMPACT_ATOMS: atom_id res chain seq x y z
N GLY A 1 5.15 -16.29 4.04
CA GLY A 1 5.09 -14.99 3.49
C GLY A 1 6.49 -14.44 3.25
N GLY A 2 6.55 -13.40 2.51
CA GLY A 2 7.73 -12.66 2.08
C GLY A 2 7.31 -11.70 0.98
N ASP A 3 8.22 -10.87 0.53
CA ASP A 3 7.95 -10.00 -0.60
C ASP A 3 7.79 -10.87 -1.87
N PRO A 4 6.74 -10.67 -2.69
CA PRO A 4 6.49 -11.48 -3.88
C PRO A 4 7.60 -11.37 -4.94
N MET A 5 8.41 -10.31 -4.90
CA MET A 5 9.54 -10.17 -5.83
C MET A 5 10.74 -11.04 -5.48
N LEU A 6 10.79 -11.62 -4.27
CA LEU A 6 11.83 -12.59 -3.89
C LEU A 6 11.69 -13.92 -4.65
N ASP A 7 10.48 -14.26 -5.10
CA ASP A 7 10.19 -15.44 -5.93
C ASP A 7 9.12 -15.04 -6.98
N MET A 8 9.56 -14.30 -7.98
CA MET A 8 8.68 -13.74 -9.00
C MET A 8 7.98 -14.83 -9.81
N GLU A 9 8.64 -15.95 -10.10
CA GLU A 9 8.02 -17.05 -10.88
C GLU A 9 6.83 -17.65 -10.12
N LYS A 10 6.98 -17.84 -8.83
CA LYS A 10 5.89 -18.32 -7.97
C LYS A 10 4.74 -17.31 -7.89
N SER A 11 5.05 -16.02 -7.85
CA SER A 11 4.05 -14.96 -7.86
C SER A 11 3.26 -14.92 -9.17
N LEU A 12 3.93 -15.02 -10.31
CA LEU A 12 3.31 -15.11 -11.64
C LEU A 12 2.41 -16.34 -11.76
N GLU A 13 2.88 -17.49 -11.29
CA GLU A 13 2.10 -18.74 -11.30
C GLU A 13 0.85 -18.62 -10.43
N ALA A 14 0.98 -18.03 -9.23
CA ALA A 14 -0.17 -17.81 -8.34
C ALA A 14 -1.23 -16.90 -8.99
N ILE A 15 -0.82 -15.82 -9.68
CA ILE A 15 -1.73 -14.92 -10.40
C ILE A 15 -2.49 -15.70 -11.49
N ARG A 16 -1.79 -16.48 -12.32
CA ARG A 16 -2.42 -17.30 -13.39
C ARG A 16 -3.41 -18.30 -12.82
N GLN A 17 -3.05 -18.99 -11.73
CA GLN A 17 -3.94 -19.96 -11.08
C GLN A 17 -5.20 -19.28 -10.53
N LEU A 18 -5.09 -18.10 -9.90
CA LEU A 18 -6.23 -17.34 -9.40
C LEU A 18 -7.14 -16.89 -10.55
N LYS A 19 -6.59 -16.34 -11.63
CA LYS A 19 -7.38 -15.96 -12.81
C LYS A 19 -8.05 -17.16 -13.46
N SER A 20 -7.36 -18.30 -13.55
CA SER A 20 -7.95 -19.55 -14.07
C SER A 20 -9.08 -20.07 -13.20
N ALA A 21 -8.95 -19.99 -11.89
CA ALA A 21 -9.94 -20.52 -10.94
C ALA A 21 -11.18 -19.64 -10.78
N PHE A 22 -11.01 -18.32 -10.79
CA PHE A 22 -12.05 -17.34 -10.44
C PHE A 22 -12.49 -16.46 -11.61
N GLY A 23 -11.88 -16.61 -12.78
CA GLY A 23 -12.18 -15.84 -13.99
C GLY A 23 -11.36 -14.55 -14.13
N PRO A 24 -11.36 -13.97 -15.35
CA PRO A 24 -10.54 -12.79 -15.66
C PRO A 24 -10.94 -11.55 -14.86
N GLU A 25 -12.20 -11.43 -14.44
CA GLU A 25 -12.73 -10.30 -13.64
C GLU A 25 -12.34 -10.37 -12.17
N HIS A 26 -11.71 -11.46 -11.71
CA HIS A 26 -11.25 -11.56 -10.32
C HIS A 26 -10.07 -10.62 -10.10
N HIS A 27 -10.30 -9.52 -9.35
CA HIS A 27 -9.29 -8.50 -9.13
C HIS A 27 -8.14 -9.02 -8.26
N ILE A 28 -6.92 -8.93 -8.78
CA ILE A 28 -5.70 -9.34 -8.09
C ILE A 28 -4.82 -8.11 -7.90
N HIS A 29 -4.47 -7.83 -6.65
CA HIS A 29 -3.46 -6.84 -6.34
C HIS A 29 -2.26 -7.47 -5.65
N LEU A 30 -1.09 -6.92 -5.92
CA LEU A 30 0.19 -7.37 -5.42
C LEU A 30 0.88 -6.24 -4.66
N TYR A 31 1.45 -6.55 -3.49
CA TYR A 31 2.26 -5.62 -2.70
C TYR A 31 3.73 -5.97 -2.82
N THR A 32 4.59 -4.98 -3.00
CA THR A 32 6.04 -5.16 -2.95
C THR A 32 6.75 -3.92 -2.41
N SER A 33 7.83 -4.14 -1.67
CA SER A 33 8.79 -3.11 -1.30
C SER A 33 10.07 -3.15 -2.13
N ILE A 34 10.15 -4.09 -3.06
CA ILE A 34 11.33 -4.31 -3.89
C ILE A 34 11.07 -3.76 -5.29
N PRO A 35 11.80 -2.70 -5.73
CA PRO A 35 11.78 -2.31 -7.14
C PRO A 35 12.40 -3.45 -7.97
N PHE A 36 11.74 -3.80 -9.06
CA PHE A 36 12.18 -4.88 -9.95
C PHE A 36 12.45 -4.35 -11.37
N ASN A 37 13.04 -5.19 -12.21
CA ASN A 37 13.35 -4.79 -13.58
C ASN A 37 12.04 -4.51 -14.35
N PRO A 38 11.85 -3.30 -14.93
CA PRO A 38 10.64 -2.90 -15.66
C PRO A 38 10.20 -3.88 -16.74
N VAL A 39 11.13 -4.57 -17.40
CA VAL A 39 10.83 -5.61 -18.42
C VAL A 39 9.88 -6.70 -17.90
N ASN A 40 9.80 -6.91 -16.59
CA ASN A 40 8.90 -7.89 -15.99
C ASN A 40 7.47 -7.38 -15.83
N CYS A 41 7.19 -6.09 -16.04
CA CYS A 41 5.82 -5.55 -15.97
C CYS A 41 4.92 -6.23 -17.00
N ALA A 42 5.41 -6.44 -18.25
CA ALA A 42 4.67 -7.18 -19.28
C ALA A 42 4.30 -8.60 -18.81
N ARG A 43 5.21 -9.30 -18.14
CA ARG A 43 4.93 -10.67 -17.63
C ARG A 43 3.83 -10.68 -16.56
N PHE A 44 3.76 -9.66 -15.70
CA PHE A 44 2.70 -9.51 -14.71
C PHE A 44 1.37 -9.16 -15.38
N ALA A 45 1.37 -8.28 -16.37
CA ALA A 45 0.17 -7.96 -17.15
C ALA A 45 -0.35 -9.20 -17.89
N ASP A 46 0.52 -9.96 -18.58
CA ASP A 46 0.18 -11.21 -19.26
C ASP A 46 -0.34 -12.30 -18.29
N ALA A 47 0.13 -12.30 -17.03
CA ALA A 47 -0.37 -13.20 -16.02
C ALA A 47 -1.77 -12.80 -15.49
N GLY A 48 -2.19 -11.55 -15.77
CA GLY A 48 -3.50 -11.00 -15.36
C GLY A 48 -3.45 -10.20 -14.06
N LEU A 49 -2.31 -9.60 -13.70
CA LEU A 49 -2.24 -8.70 -12.55
C LEU A 49 -3.01 -7.41 -12.85
N ASP A 50 -3.95 -7.03 -11.98
CA ASP A 50 -4.77 -5.83 -12.17
C ASP A 50 -4.16 -4.60 -11.48
N GLU A 51 -3.48 -4.79 -10.35
CA GLU A 51 -3.01 -3.69 -9.51
C GLU A 51 -1.69 -4.05 -8.82
N ILE A 52 -0.77 -3.11 -8.76
CA ILE A 52 0.46 -3.22 -7.98
C ILE A 52 0.57 -2.06 -6.99
N ARG A 53 0.98 -2.36 -5.76
CA ARG A 53 1.19 -1.38 -4.69
C ARG A 53 2.61 -1.44 -4.19
N PHE A 54 3.28 -0.31 -4.29
CA PHE A 54 4.65 -0.18 -3.79
C PHE A 54 4.66 0.35 -2.36
N HIS A 55 5.42 -0.33 -1.51
CA HIS A 55 5.77 0.17 -0.18
C HIS A 55 7.17 0.79 -0.25
N LEU A 56 7.23 2.12 -0.22
CA LEU A 56 8.46 2.87 -0.42
C LEU A 56 9.27 2.92 0.89
N LEU A 57 10.26 2.03 1.04
CA LEU A 57 11.03 1.91 2.29
C LEU A 57 11.85 3.15 2.63
N ASP A 58 12.30 3.89 1.61
CA ASP A 58 13.08 5.13 1.74
C ASP A 58 12.23 6.40 1.63
N GLY A 59 10.91 6.25 1.44
CA GLY A 59 9.98 7.37 1.36
C GLY A 59 10.08 8.18 0.07
N SER A 60 10.74 7.69 -0.99
CA SER A 60 10.89 8.37 -2.27
C SER A 60 10.48 7.48 -3.45
N LEU A 61 9.92 8.09 -4.49
CA LEU A 61 9.59 7.40 -5.75
C LEU A 61 10.82 7.12 -6.62
N GLN A 62 11.96 7.75 -6.38
CA GLN A 62 13.07 7.77 -7.33
C GLN A 62 13.50 6.37 -7.79
N ARG A 63 13.59 5.42 -6.87
CA ARG A 63 13.98 4.02 -7.17
C ARG A 63 12.91 3.21 -7.89
N TYR A 64 11.67 3.67 -7.85
CA TYR A 64 10.51 2.96 -8.37
C TYR A 64 9.98 3.55 -9.67
N ARG A 65 10.46 4.75 -10.10
CA ARG A 65 9.90 5.48 -11.24
C ARG A 65 9.81 4.64 -12.51
N GLU A 66 10.89 4.01 -12.91
CA GLU A 66 10.92 3.21 -14.16
C GLU A 66 9.93 2.04 -14.12
N VAL A 67 9.83 1.33 -13.00
CA VAL A 67 8.88 0.23 -12.87
C VAL A 67 7.44 0.71 -12.74
N ILE A 68 7.20 1.85 -12.10
CA ILE A 68 5.88 2.50 -12.03
C ILE A 68 5.41 2.86 -13.44
N ASP A 69 6.26 3.55 -14.20
CA ASP A 69 5.94 4.00 -15.56
C ASP A 69 5.64 2.81 -16.48
N GLU A 70 6.45 1.76 -16.42
CA GLU A 70 6.26 0.57 -17.26
C GLU A 70 5.01 -0.22 -16.85
N CYS A 71 4.76 -0.43 -15.55
CA CYS A 71 3.55 -1.10 -15.11
C CYS A 71 2.29 -0.33 -15.55
N HIS A 72 2.31 1.00 -15.44
CA HIS A 72 1.21 1.83 -15.93
C HIS A 72 1.01 1.68 -17.44
N GLN A 73 2.08 1.69 -18.24
CA GLN A 73 2.02 1.49 -19.70
C GLN A 73 1.46 0.11 -20.08
N MET A 74 1.74 -0.91 -19.27
CA MET A 74 1.18 -2.27 -19.43
C MET A 74 -0.27 -2.39 -18.95
N GLY A 75 -0.91 -1.31 -18.50
CA GLY A 75 -2.31 -1.29 -18.05
C GLY A 75 -2.52 -1.81 -16.63
N ILE A 76 -1.46 -2.00 -15.84
CA ILE A 76 -1.57 -2.35 -14.43
C ILE A 76 -1.84 -1.07 -13.62
N ASN A 77 -2.85 -1.09 -12.75
CA ASN A 77 -3.09 0.02 -11.82
C ASN A 77 -1.94 0.13 -10.82
N VAL A 78 -1.33 1.32 -10.75
CA VAL A 78 -0.18 1.54 -9.87
C VAL A 78 -0.56 2.39 -8.67
N GLY A 79 -0.28 1.89 -7.49
CA GLY A 79 -0.48 2.59 -6.22
C GLY A 79 0.74 2.57 -5.33
N VAL A 80 0.72 3.47 -4.36
CA VAL A 80 1.63 3.46 -3.21
C VAL A 80 0.82 3.16 -1.96
N GLU A 81 1.37 2.37 -1.04
CA GLU A 81 0.73 2.08 0.23
C GLU A 81 1.72 2.25 1.38
N LEU A 82 1.42 3.16 2.30
CA LEU A 82 2.32 3.54 3.39
C LEU A 82 1.57 3.69 4.72
N PRO A 83 2.25 3.43 5.85
CA PRO A 83 1.77 3.85 7.15
C PRO A 83 1.83 5.37 7.27
N CYS A 84 0.84 5.94 7.93
CA CYS A 84 0.81 7.36 8.24
C CYS A 84 1.61 7.62 9.53
N GLU A 85 2.90 7.87 9.38
CA GLU A 85 3.87 8.01 10.48
C GLU A 85 4.05 9.48 10.86
N PRO A 86 3.57 9.93 12.06
CA PRO A 86 3.63 11.33 12.47
C PRO A 86 5.03 11.95 12.51
N ASP A 87 6.04 11.17 12.84
CA ASP A 87 7.44 11.62 12.86
C ASP A 87 8.08 11.77 11.47
N LYS A 88 7.35 11.34 10.42
CA LYS A 88 7.75 11.49 9.01
C LYS A 88 6.81 12.41 8.24
N ALA A 89 6.10 13.31 8.94
CA ALA A 89 5.09 14.16 8.31
C ALA A 89 5.65 14.94 7.11
N ASP A 90 6.78 15.62 7.27
CA ASP A 90 7.39 16.43 6.20
C ASP A 90 7.73 15.56 4.97
N SER A 91 8.36 14.40 5.18
CA SER A 91 8.67 13.45 4.10
C SER A 91 7.44 12.91 3.39
N LEU A 92 6.31 12.76 4.10
CA LEU A 92 5.05 12.34 3.49
C LEU A 92 4.44 13.46 2.64
N PHE A 93 4.54 14.72 3.05
CA PHE A 93 4.14 15.85 2.21
C PHE A 93 5.02 15.95 0.96
N ASP A 94 6.35 15.85 1.10
CA ASP A 94 7.29 15.86 -0.04
C ASP A 94 6.97 14.73 -1.03
N LEU A 95 6.62 13.55 -0.52
CA LEU A 95 6.23 12.42 -1.35
C LEU A 95 4.94 12.69 -2.13
N LEU A 96 3.95 13.40 -1.56
CA LEU A 96 2.75 13.79 -2.30
C LEU A 96 3.11 14.65 -3.51
N GLU A 97 4.04 15.60 -3.35
CA GLU A 97 4.53 16.44 -4.45
C GLU A 97 5.29 15.63 -5.51
N GLU A 98 6.09 14.64 -5.08
CA GLU A 98 6.77 13.73 -6.03
C GLU A 98 5.79 12.85 -6.81
N MET A 99 4.67 12.48 -6.21
CA MET A 99 3.62 11.67 -6.83
C MET A 99 2.78 12.47 -7.81
N ASP A 100 2.61 13.77 -7.57
CA ASP A 100 1.79 14.61 -8.43
C ASP A 100 2.41 14.72 -9.84
N GLY A 101 1.62 14.43 -10.87
CA GLY A 101 2.07 14.35 -12.24
C GLY A 101 2.88 13.08 -12.59
N SER A 102 3.05 12.13 -11.66
CA SER A 102 3.60 10.79 -11.94
C SER A 102 2.53 9.83 -12.46
N ASN A 103 2.93 8.60 -12.81
CA ASN A 103 2.02 7.52 -13.19
C ASN A 103 1.47 6.73 -11.99
N VAL A 104 1.62 7.23 -10.76
CA VAL A 104 0.93 6.69 -9.57
C VAL A 104 -0.52 7.15 -9.59
N GLN A 105 -1.46 6.22 -9.51
CA GLN A 105 -2.89 6.50 -9.64
C GLN A 105 -3.58 6.67 -8.27
N PHE A 106 -3.00 6.09 -7.21
CA PHE A 106 -3.54 6.23 -5.86
C PHE A 106 -2.49 6.05 -4.76
N LEU A 107 -2.78 6.64 -3.61
CA LEU A 107 -2.06 6.44 -2.36
C LEU A 107 -3.01 5.85 -1.31
N ASN A 108 -2.66 4.70 -0.76
CA ASN A 108 -3.31 4.16 0.43
C ASN A 108 -2.51 4.54 1.67
N LEU A 109 -3.05 5.41 2.49
CA LEU A 109 -2.54 5.70 3.83
C LEU A 109 -3.16 4.74 4.83
N ASN A 110 -2.33 4.04 5.58
CA ASN A 110 -2.76 3.20 6.69
C ASN A 110 -2.53 3.95 8.01
N GLU A 111 -3.54 4.03 8.88
CA GLU A 111 -3.31 4.50 10.23
C GLU A 111 -2.22 3.64 10.88
N LEU A 112 -1.21 4.29 11.49
CA LEU A 112 -0.12 3.61 12.17
C LEU A 112 -0.66 2.90 13.40
N GLU A 113 -0.34 1.64 13.56
CA GLU A 113 -0.79 0.82 14.69
C GLU A 113 0.42 0.35 15.52
N ILE A 114 0.28 0.44 16.84
CA ILE A 114 1.24 -0.08 17.81
C ILE A 114 0.79 -1.49 18.20
N THR A 115 1.59 -2.48 17.85
CA THR A 115 1.30 -3.89 18.09
C THR A 115 2.41 -4.52 18.91
N VAL A 116 2.17 -5.70 19.47
CA VAL A 116 3.20 -6.44 20.20
C VAL A 116 4.47 -6.65 19.37
N GLY A 117 4.31 -6.80 18.03
CA GLY A 117 5.43 -7.04 17.12
C GLY A 117 6.30 -5.82 16.82
N ASN A 118 5.79 -4.60 17.01
CA ASN A 118 6.53 -3.37 16.70
C ASN A 118 6.68 -2.42 17.90
N GLN A 119 6.11 -2.74 19.06
CA GLN A 119 6.05 -1.87 20.23
C GLN A 119 7.42 -1.31 20.61
N GLY A 120 8.46 -2.16 20.72
CA GLY A 120 9.80 -1.69 21.10
C GLY A 120 10.36 -0.64 20.14
N ASN A 121 10.06 -0.74 18.86
CA ASN A 121 10.47 0.25 17.85
C ASN A 121 9.65 1.54 17.98
N MET A 122 8.35 1.42 18.27
CA MET A 122 7.45 2.56 18.48
C MET A 122 7.82 3.33 19.74
N ASP A 123 8.16 2.63 20.83
CA ASP A 123 8.63 3.22 22.10
C ASP A 123 9.91 4.04 21.89
N ILE A 124 10.89 3.51 21.13
CA ILE A 124 12.15 4.21 20.80
C ILE A 124 11.86 5.48 19.98
N ARG A 125 10.86 5.47 19.11
CA ARG A 125 10.44 6.62 18.30
C ARG A 125 9.50 7.57 19.06
N GLY A 126 9.15 7.27 20.31
CA GLY A 126 8.32 8.12 21.17
C GLY A 126 6.83 8.09 20.86
N PHE A 127 6.35 7.04 20.20
CA PHE A 127 4.92 6.90 19.92
C PHE A 127 4.14 6.37 21.11
N ASN A 128 2.95 6.94 21.30
CA ASN A 128 1.95 6.50 22.26
C ASN A 128 0.68 6.02 21.55
N LEU A 129 -0.10 5.21 22.26
CA LEU A 129 -1.46 4.89 21.80
C LEU A 129 -2.35 6.13 21.83
N SER A 130 -3.23 6.27 20.84
CA SER A 130 -4.14 7.40 20.68
C SER A 130 -5.22 7.53 21.79
N GLY A 131 -5.28 6.58 22.72
CA GLY A 131 -6.33 6.52 23.73
C GLY A 131 -7.68 6.02 23.20
N SER A 132 -7.79 5.69 21.92
CA SER A 132 -8.95 5.01 21.33
C SER A 132 -9.00 3.53 21.76
N MET A 133 -10.10 2.82 21.43
CA MET A 133 -10.18 1.36 21.64
C MET A 133 -9.41 0.55 20.59
N THR A 134 -8.66 1.20 19.72
CA THR A 134 -7.83 0.58 18.68
C THR A 134 -6.36 0.68 19.05
N ALA A 135 -5.51 -0.04 18.30
CA ALA A 135 -4.05 0.03 18.44
C ALA A 135 -3.42 1.26 17.73
N ALA A 136 -4.22 2.25 17.37
CA ALA A 136 -3.76 3.43 16.62
C ALA A 136 -2.74 4.25 17.40
N ALA A 137 -1.69 4.70 16.71
CA ALA A 137 -0.71 5.64 17.25
C ALA A 137 -1.26 7.06 17.28
N GLU A 138 -0.95 7.81 18.34
CA GLU A 138 -1.31 9.22 18.49
C GLU A 138 -0.79 10.06 17.31
N GLY A 139 -1.63 10.97 16.79
CA GLY A 139 -1.29 11.88 15.69
C GLY A 139 -1.36 11.25 14.27
N SER A 140 -1.47 9.93 14.14
CA SER A 140 -1.53 9.27 12.84
C SER A 140 -2.80 9.60 12.07
N TYR A 141 -3.95 9.60 12.75
CA TYR A 141 -5.24 9.97 12.14
C TYR A 141 -5.24 11.42 11.65
N GLU A 142 -4.83 12.34 12.50
CA GLU A 142 -4.78 13.78 12.22
C GLU A 142 -3.85 14.08 11.04
N LEU A 143 -2.69 13.42 10.98
CA LEU A 143 -1.77 13.55 9.84
C LEU A 143 -2.41 13.02 8.55
N ALA A 144 -3.07 11.87 8.59
CA ALA A 144 -3.74 11.31 7.41
C ALA A 144 -4.80 12.26 6.84
N ILE A 145 -5.57 12.92 7.70
CA ILE A 145 -6.57 13.92 7.27
C ILE A 145 -5.89 15.13 6.62
N LYS A 146 -4.77 15.62 7.18
CA LYS A 146 -4.00 16.73 6.60
C LYS A 146 -3.43 16.36 5.23
N LEU A 147 -2.80 15.20 5.10
CA LEU A 147 -2.26 14.70 3.82
C LEU A 147 -3.36 14.56 2.78
N LYS A 148 -4.50 13.98 3.15
CA LYS A 148 -5.66 13.83 2.24
C LYS A 148 -6.21 15.18 1.79
N GLN A 149 -6.27 16.17 2.69
CA GLN A 149 -6.71 17.52 2.33
C GLN A 149 -5.71 18.22 1.41
N HIS A 150 -4.42 18.05 1.65
CA HIS A 150 -3.35 18.60 0.82
C HIS A 150 -3.38 18.03 -0.61
N ALA A 151 -3.57 16.72 -0.74
CA ALA A 151 -3.63 16.04 -2.03
C ALA A 151 -4.98 16.15 -2.77
N LYS A 152 -5.90 17.00 -2.30
CA LYS A 152 -7.28 17.06 -2.82
C LYS A 152 -7.37 17.32 -4.33
N ASP A 153 -6.50 18.19 -4.83
CA ASP A 153 -6.49 18.64 -6.22
C ASP A 153 -5.31 18.05 -7.04
N MET A 154 -4.59 17.06 -6.48
CA MET A 154 -3.50 16.37 -7.13
C MET A 154 -4.00 15.30 -8.13
N SER A 155 -3.11 14.81 -8.98
CA SER A 155 -3.38 13.90 -10.09
C SER A 155 -3.73 12.46 -9.68
N PHE A 156 -3.62 12.11 -8.39
CA PHE A 156 -3.89 10.78 -7.86
C PHE A 156 -4.90 10.81 -6.72
N HIS A 157 -5.45 9.65 -6.36
CA HIS A 157 -6.45 9.53 -5.30
C HIS A 157 -5.82 9.11 -3.97
N VAL A 158 -6.21 9.77 -2.86
CA VAL A 158 -5.78 9.37 -1.52
C VAL A 158 -6.91 8.65 -0.78
N LYS A 159 -6.64 7.39 -0.41
CA LYS A 159 -7.49 6.56 0.44
C LYS A 159 -6.85 6.44 1.82
N PHE A 160 -7.64 6.55 2.86
CA PHE A 160 -7.20 6.34 4.23
C PHE A 160 -7.91 5.14 4.85
N CYS A 161 -7.13 4.19 5.36
CA CYS A 161 -7.61 3.02 6.09
C CYS A 161 -7.33 3.21 7.57
N SER A 162 -8.35 3.60 8.35
CA SER A 162 -8.21 3.74 9.80
C SER A 162 -8.12 2.37 10.49
N ALA A 163 -7.49 2.33 11.67
CA ALA A 163 -7.44 1.14 12.52
C ALA A 163 -8.84 0.63 12.86
N ASN A 164 -9.76 1.54 13.17
CA ASN A 164 -11.15 1.19 13.43
C ASN A 164 -11.83 0.53 12.21
N PHE A 165 -11.60 1.00 10.99
CA PHE A 165 -12.14 0.37 9.78
C PHE A 165 -11.55 -1.03 9.55
N LYS A 166 -10.24 -1.21 9.81
CA LYS A 166 -9.59 -2.52 9.69
C LYS A 166 -10.18 -3.51 10.70
N ASP A 167 -10.36 -3.12 11.96
CA ASP A 167 -10.88 -3.99 13.03
C ASP A 167 -12.38 -4.26 12.86
N ALA A 168 -13.19 -3.22 12.77
CA ALA A 168 -14.64 -3.37 12.71
C ALA A 168 -15.16 -3.88 11.36
N GLY A 169 -14.50 -3.52 10.25
CA GLY A 169 -14.90 -3.88 8.89
C GLY A 169 -14.20 -5.13 8.37
N GLN A 170 -12.90 -5.01 8.11
CA GLN A 170 -12.16 -6.08 7.40
C GLN A 170 -11.98 -7.34 8.23
N LEU A 171 -11.58 -7.23 9.49
CA LEU A 171 -11.36 -8.38 10.36
C LEU A 171 -12.69 -9.13 10.62
N ARG A 172 -13.75 -8.38 10.91
CA ARG A 172 -15.08 -8.95 11.10
C ARG A 172 -15.59 -9.68 9.85
N ALA A 173 -15.39 -9.11 8.66
CA ALA A 173 -15.75 -9.75 7.40
C ALA A 173 -14.94 -11.03 7.16
N ARG A 174 -13.64 -11.04 7.53
CA ARG A 174 -12.79 -12.23 7.45
C ARG A 174 -13.29 -13.35 8.37
N PHE A 175 -13.65 -13.03 9.62
CA PHE A 175 -14.17 -14.02 10.54
C PHE A 175 -15.50 -14.59 10.09
N ARG A 176 -16.40 -13.78 9.55
CA ARG A 176 -17.66 -14.27 8.97
C ARG A 176 -17.43 -15.30 7.85
N ARG A 177 -16.57 -14.97 6.87
CA ARG A 177 -16.22 -15.89 5.77
C ARG A 177 -15.57 -17.20 6.20
N ARG A 178 -14.98 -17.25 7.41
CA ARG A 178 -14.41 -18.49 7.96
C ARG A 178 -15.41 -19.31 8.77
N ALA A 179 -16.50 -18.70 9.18
CA ALA A 179 -17.55 -19.35 9.96
C ALA A 179 -18.66 -19.95 9.07
N GLU A 180 -18.74 -19.52 7.82
CA GLU A 180 -19.63 -20.08 6.76
C GLU A 180 -18.92 -21.21 6.02
#